data_eb424d8dd8b9321aebb2d94e99b7b343
#
_entry.id   eb424d8dd8b9321aebb2d94e99b7b343
#
_cell.length_a   1.000
_cell.length_b   1.000
_cell.length_c   1.000
_cell.angle_alpha   90.00
_cell.angle_beta   90.00
_cell.angle_gamma   90.00
#
_symmetry.space_group_name_H-M   'P 1'
#
loop_
_entity.id
_entity.type
_entity.pdbx_description
1 polymer ?
#
loop_
_entity_poly.entity_id
_entity_poly.type
_entity_poly.pdbx_seq_one_letter_code
_entity_poly.pdbx_strand_id
1 'polypeptide(L)'
;TTIYVTHDQEEALTLSDRIAVFNEGFLEQVGTPYEIYNHSASEFVCNFIGDINRLNPAAIRAVSQQTAAKLNQEKTGFVRIERCLDAPAEGYAKLECKVTDHEFSGVFTKYTLDCMGETIKYIDKNDGLRSYKKGDFIHLYINPHDIMQF
;
A
#
# COMPACT_ATOMS: atom_id res chain seq x y z
N THR A 1 13.98 -30.51 1.75
CA THR A 1 12.91 -29.58 2.11
C THR A 1 13.17 -29.06 3.54
N THR A 2 13.16 -27.74 3.66
CA THR A 2 13.36 -27.08 4.96
C THR A 2 12.11 -26.27 5.29
N ILE A 3 11.63 -26.40 6.54
CA ILE A 3 10.55 -25.59 7.05
C ILE A 3 11.14 -24.63 8.08
N TYR A 4 10.89 -23.34 7.86
CA TYR A 4 11.36 -22.26 8.73
C TYR A 4 10.16 -21.50 9.31
N VAL A 5 10.06 -21.48 10.62
CA VAL A 5 8.99 -20.77 11.33
C VAL A 5 9.54 -19.44 11.82
N THR A 6 8.93 -18.35 11.39
CA THR A 6 9.34 -17.00 11.76
C THR A 6 8.15 -16.06 11.89
N HIS A 7 8.29 -15.02 12.68
CA HIS A 7 7.39 -13.87 12.69
C HIS A 7 8.00 -12.65 11.98
N ASP A 8 9.20 -12.81 11.43
CA ASP A 8 9.88 -11.79 10.64
C ASP A 8 9.43 -11.89 9.18
N GLN A 9 8.65 -10.91 8.73
CA GLN A 9 8.05 -10.88 7.40
C GLN A 9 9.11 -10.72 6.31
N GLU A 10 10.14 -9.93 6.54
CA GLU A 10 11.22 -9.72 5.57
C GLU A 10 12.00 -11.01 5.34
N GLU A 11 12.32 -11.76 6.39
CA GLU A 11 12.93 -13.09 6.27
C GLU A 11 12.03 -14.03 5.45
N ALA A 12 10.75 -14.09 5.75
CA ALA A 12 9.81 -14.93 5.02
C ALA A 12 9.80 -14.59 3.53
N LEU A 13 9.71 -13.30 3.19
CA LEU A 13 9.67 -12.85 1.79
C LEU A 13 10.97 -13.10 1.04
N THR A 14 12.13 -12.96 1.71
CA THR A 14 13.44 -13.05 1.05
C THR A 14 14.00 -14.47 0.95
N LEU A 15 13.69 -15.35 1.89
CA LEU A 15 14.31 -16.66 2.00
C LEU A 15 13.44 -17.83 1.52
N SER A 16 12.15 -17.64 1.39
CA SER A 16 11.22 -18.74 1.16
C SER A 16 10.85 -18.91 -0.31
N ASP A 17 10.71 -20.15 -0.74
CA ASP A 17 10.09 -20.49 -2.02
C ASP A 17 8.57 -20.39 -1.95
N ARG A 18 8.02 -20.77 -0.80
CA ARG A 18 6.59 -20.68 -0.47
C ARG A 18 6.42 -20.22 0.97
N ILE A 19 5.35 -19.48 1.21
CA ILE A 19 4.98 -18.95 2.52
C ILE A 19 3.60 -19.46 2.88
N ALA A 20 3.44 -19.94 4.13
CA ALA A 20 2.15 -20.22 4.74
C ALA A 20 1.93 -19.19 5.84
N VAL A 21 0.83 -18.45 5.76
CA VAL A 21 0.46 -17.44 6.76
C VAL A 21 -0.60 -18.02 7.69
N PHE A 22 -0.30 -18.02 8.97
CA PHE A 22 -1.21 -18.51 10.01
C PHE A 22 -1.73 -17.36 10.87
N ASN A 23 -2.98 -17.48 11.27
CA ASN A 23 -3.64 -16.57 12.20
C ASN A 23 -4.42 -17.39 13.23
N GLU A 24 -4.01 -17.32 14.49
CA GLU A 24 -4.65 -18.04 15.60
C GLU A 24 -4.87 -19.52 15.32
N GLY A 25 -3.87 -20.18 14.73
CA GLY A 25 -3.93 -21.61 14.38
C GLY A 25 -4.63 -21.94 13.07
N PHE A 26 -5.21 -20.95 12.39
CA PHE A 26 -5.85 -21.13 11.08
C PHE A 26 -4.90 -20.72 9.95
N LEU A 27 -4.89 -21.52 8.89
CA LEU A 27 -4.14 -21.20 7.68
C LEU A 27 -4.92 -20.18 6.85
N GLU A 28 -4.37 -18.97 6.76
CA GLU A 28 -4.97 -17.86 6.00
C GLU A 28 -4.65 -17.94 4.50
N GLN A 29 -3.38 -18.21 4.17
CA GLN A 29 -2.94 -18.28 2.78
C GLN A 29 -1.63 -19.05 2.66
N VAL A 30 -1.50 -19.77 1.53
CA VAL A 30 -0.23 -20.39 1.10
C VAL A 30 0.06 -19.94 -0.32
N GLY A 31 1.29 -19.52 -0.59
CA GLY A 31 1.69 -19.10 -1.93
C GLY A 31 3.16 -18.73 -2.01
N THR A 32 3.58 -18.29 -3.18
CA THR A 32 4.91 -17.70 -3.35
C THR A 32 4.99 -16.36 -2.62
N PRO A 33 6.18 -15.87 -2.28
CA PRO A 33 6.33 -14.51 -1.72
C PRO A 33 5.61 -13.44 -2.53
N TYR A 34 5.71 -13.51 -3.86
CA TYR A 34 5.03 -12.57 -4.75
C TYR A 34 3.51 -12.60 -4.61
N GLU A 35 2.92 -13.81 -4.59
CA GLU A 35 1.47 -13.99 -4.44
C GLU A 35 0.97 -13.51 -3.08
N ILE A 36 1.68 -13.85 -2.00
CA ILE A 36 1.31 -13.43 -0.64
C ILE A 36 1.31 -11.90 -0.53
N TYR A 37 2.31 -11.25 -1.12
CA TYR A 37 2.46 -9.79 -1.05
C TYR A 37 1.48 -9.04 -1.96
N ASN A 38 1.40 -9.44 -3.23
CA ASN A 38 0.63 -8.70 -4.23
C ASN A 38 -0.83 -9.15 -4.36
N HIS A 39 -1.14 -10.39 -3.96
CA HIS A 39 -2.46 -11.00 -4.06
C HIS A 39 -2.88 -11.61 -2.72
N SER A 40 -2.86 -10.77 -1.67
CA SER A 40 -3.28 -11.18 -0.34
C SER A 40 -4.72 -11.69 -0.35
N ALA A 41 -4.96 -12.84 0.25
CA ALA A 41 -6.27 -13.48 0.24
C ALA A 41 -7.25 -12.88 1.25
N SER A 42 -6.75 -12.19 2.27
CA SER A 42 -7.56 -11.59 3.33
C SER A 42 -6.96 -10.27 3.80
N GLU A 43 -7.78 -9.48 4.48
CA GLU A 43 -7.32 -8.27 5.15
C GLU A 43 -6.20 -8.57 6.16
N PHE A 44 -6.32 -9.69 6.87
CA PHE A 44 -5.28 -10.13 7.80
C PHE A 44 -3.92 -10.29 7.11
N VAL A 45 -3.87 -11.06 6.04
CA VAL A 45 -2.62 -11.28 5.28
C VAL A 45 -2.09 -9.97 4.73
N CYS A 46 -2.98 -9.15 4.18
CA CYS A 46 -2.64 -7.86 3.60
C CYS A 46 -1.96 -6.92 4.61
N ASN A 47 -2.52 -6.84 5.82
CA ASN A 47 -1.97 -6.00 6.90
C ASN A 47 -0.74 -6.62 7.57
N PHE A 48 -0.66 -7.95 7.60
CA PHE A 48 0.43 -8.67 8.24
C PHE A 48 1.74 -8.60 7.44
N ILE A 49 1.64 -8.68 6.11
CA ILE A 49 2.80 -8.70 5.20
C ILE A 49 3.07 -7.32 4.61
N GLY A 50 4.07 -6.63 5.15
CA GLY A 50 4.54 -5.34 4.61
C GLY A 50 3.60 -4.17 4.90
N ASP A 51 4.08 -2.98 4.60
CA ASP A 51 3.32 -1.74 4.81
C ASP A 51 2.20 -1.59 3.79
N ILE A 52 1.05 -1.15 4.26
CA ILE A 52 -0.16 -1.00 3.45
C ILE A 52 -0.87 0.31 3.78
N ASN A 53 -1.39 0.98 2.77
CA ASN A 53 -2.28 2.13 2.92
C ASN A 53 -3.73 1.68 2.92
N ARG A 54 -4.51 2.24 3.84
CA ARG A 54 -5.97 2.08 3.88
C ARG A 54 -6.61 3.25 3.18
N LEU A 55 -7.56 2.97 2.31
CA LEU A 55 -8.39 3.97 1.64
C LEU A 55 -9.81 3.83 2.17
N ASN A 56 -10.32 4.84 2.86
CA ASN A 56 -11.68 4.84 3.37
C ASN A 56 -12.70 4.86 2.20
N PRO A 57 -13.99 4.57 2.46
CA PRO A 57 -15.01 4.61 1.41
C PRO A 57 -15.09 5.95 0.65
N ALA A 58 -14.78 7.08 1.30
CA ALA A 58 -14.74 8.37 0.61
C ALA A 58 -13.63 8.43 -0.45
N ALA A 59 -12.44 7.94 -0.11
CA ALA A 59 -11.33 7.83 -1.07
C ALA A 59 -11.64 6.83 -2.18
N ILE A 60 -12.26 5.70 -1.87
CA ILE A 60 -12.69 4.71 -2.88
C ILE A 60 -13.72 5.32 -3.84
N ARG A 61 -14.68 6.09 -3.34
CA ARG A 61 -15.63 6.81 -4.21
C ARG A 61 -14.94 7.82 -5.12
N ALA A 62 -13.95 8.57 -4.59
CA ALA A 62 -13.18 9.52 -5.37
C ALA A 62 -12.39 8.83 -6.50
N VAL A 63 -11.79 7.68 -6.22
CA VAL A 63 -11.11 6.84 -7.23
C VAL A 63 -12.11 6.34 -8.28
N SER A 64 -13.26 5.83 -7.84
CA SER A 64 -14.30 5.28 -8.75
C SER A 64 -14.89 6.34 -9.68
N GLN A 65 -15.00 7.59 -9.23
CA GLN A 65 -15.51 8.69 -10.05
C GLN A 65 -14.53 9.11 -11.15
N GLN A 66 -13.25 8.85 -10.98
CA GLN A 66 -12.21 9.25 -11.93
C GLN A 66 -11.79 8.12 -12.87
N THR A 67 -12.22 6.90 -12.61
CA THR A 67 -11.77 5.72 -13.36
C THR A 67 -12.97 4.84 -13.74
N ALA A 68 -12.73 3.90 -14.66
CA ALA A 68 -13.74 2.91 -15.04
C ALA A 68 -13.72 1.65 -14.14
N ALA A 69 -12.89 1.64 -13.11
CA ALA A 69 -12.74 0.48 -12.24
C ALA A 69 -13.99 0.25 -11.37
N LYS A 70 -14.37 -1.01 -11.27
CA LYS A 70 -15.52 -1.43 -10.46
C LYS A 70 -15.06 -1.77 -9.05
N LEU A 71 -14.97 -0.75 -8.21
CA LEU A 71 -14.65 -0.91 -6.79
C LEU A 71 -15.93 -0.90 -5.95
N ASN A 72 -15.93 -1.64 -4.84
CA ASN A 72 -17.01 -1.55 -3.88
C ASN A 72 -16.86 -0.28 -3.05
N GLN A 73 -17.74 0.70 -3.31
CA GLN A 73 -17.66 2.05 -2.73
C GLN A 73 -18.06 2.11 -1.24
N GLU A 74 -18.56 1.01 -0.69
CA GLU A 74 -18.91 0.89 0.72
C GLU A 74 -17.80 0.24 1.55
N LYS A 75 -16.78 -0.30 0.89
CA LYS A 75 -15.67 -1.00 1.54
C LYS A 75 -14.38 -0.19 1.53
N THR A 76 -13.58 -0.36 2.56
CA THR A 76 -12.19 0.08 2.60
C THR A 76 -11.39 -0.63 1.52
N GLY A 77 -10.51 0.10 0.86
CA GLY A 77 -9.52 -0.45 -0.05
C GLY A 77 -8.13 -0.44 0.58
N PHE A 78 -7.25 -1.27 0.07
CA PHE A 78 -5.88 -1.40 0.53
C PHE A 78 -4.94 -1.30 -0.66
N VAL A 79 -3.90 -0.47 -0.55
CA VAL A 79 -2.89 -0.30 -1.60
C VAL A 79 -1.50 -0.27 -0.97
N ARG A 80 -0.55 -0.99 -1.56
CA ARG A 80 0.85 -0.98 -1.11
C ARG A 80 1.45 0.41 -1.26
N ILE A 81 2.26 0.80 -0.28
CA ILE A 81 2.80 2.18 -0.23
C ILE A 81 3.67 2.52 -1.44
N GLU A 82 4.42 1.56 -1.98
CA GLU A 82 5.27 1.72 -3.16
C GLU A 82 4.50 1.81 -4.49
N ARG A 83 3.19 1.56 -4.47
CA ARG A 83 2.33 1.66 -5.67
C ARG A 83 1.75 3.05 -5.87
N CYS A 84 1.87 3.92 -4.88
CA CYS A 84 1.39 5.29 -4.97
C CYS A 84 2.44 6.17 -5.66
N LEU A 85 2.00 7.07 -6.54
CA LEU A 85 2.86 7.97 -7.29
C LEU A 85 2.52 9.42 -6.96
N ASP A 86 3.47 10.33 -7.14
CA ASP A 86 3.27 11.78 -7.00
C ASP A 86 3.18 12.52 -8.35
N ALA A 87 3.13 11.76 -9.44
CA ALA A 87 3.02 12.28 -10.80
C ALA A 87 1.89 11.56 -11.55
N PRO A 88 1.23 12.26 -12.50
CA PRO A 88 0.15 11.67 -13.29
C PRO A 88 0.60 10.44 -14.08
N ALA A 89 -0.27 9.45 -14.16
CA ALA A 89 -0.11 8.28 -15.01
C ALA A 89 -1.47 7.91 -15.60
N GLU A 90 -1.46 7.35 -16.81
CA GLU A 90 -2.69 6.96 -17.50
C GLU A 90 -3.49 5.93 -16.70
N GLY A 91 -4.78 6.19 -16.53
CA GLY A 91 -5.69 5.32 -15.79
C GLY A 91 -5.61 5.45 -14.27
N TYR A 92 -4.74 6.31 -13.75
CA TYR A 92 -4.63 6.54 -12.31
C TYR A 92 -5.64 7.59 -11.84
N ALA A 93 -6.14 7.40 -10.64
CA ALA A 93 -6.95 8.40 -9.95
C ALA A 93 -6.07 9.32 -9.11
N LYS A 94 -6.49 10.57 -8.99
CA LYS A 94 -5.80 11.61 -8.25
C LYS A 94 -6.50 11.87 -6.92
N LEU A 95 -5.75 11.86 -5.82
CA LEU A 95 -6.21 12.27 -4.49
C LEU A 95 -5.42 13.49 -4.02
N GLU A 96 -6.14 14.47 -3.48
CA GLU A 96 -5.51 15.63 -2.86
C GLU A 96 -5.10 15.29 -1.43
N CYS A 97 -3.82 15.51 -1.12
CA CYS A 97 -3.24 15.16 0.16
C CYS A 97 -2.42 16.31 0.73
N LYS A 98 -2.27 16.31 2.05
CA LYS A 98 -1.43 17.26 2.77
C LYS A 98 -0.32 16.51 3.47
N VAL A 99 0.91 16.96 3.32
CA VAL A 99 2.07 16.39 4.02
C VAL A 99 2.01 16.77 5.49
N THR A 100 1.97 15.77 6.37
CA THR A 100 1.93 15.98 7.81
C THR A 100 3.24 15.63 8.50
N ASP A 101 4.07 14.77 7.89
CA ASP A 101 5.37 14.38 8.41
C ASP A 101 6.21 13.75 7.32
N HIS A 102 7.52 13.59 7.57
CA HIS A 102 8.43 12.90 6.68
C HIS A 102 9.59 12.27 7.43
N GLU A 103 10.14 11.21 6.85
CA GLU A 103 11.27 10.47 7.40
C GLU A 103 12.25 10.17 6.26
N PHE A 104 13.44 10.79 6.31
CA PHE A 104 14.48 10.63 5.31
C PHE A 104 15.43 9.51 5.68
N SER A 105 15.62 8.54 4.79
CA SER A 105 16.51 7.39 5.00
C SER A 105 17.66 7.30 4.00
N GLY A 106 17.90 8.34 3.20
CA GLY A 106 18.96 8.40 2.21
C GLY A 106 18.49 7.96 0.82
N VAL A 107 18.20 6.69 0.63
CA VAL A 107 17.71 6.16 -0.67
C VAL A 107 16.33 6.68 -0.99
N PHE A 108 15.48 6.83 0.02
CA PHE A 108 14.13 7.37 -0.15
C PHE A 108 13.69 8.19 1.06
N THR A 109 12.62 8.94 0.87
CA THR A 109 11.87 9.62 1.94
C THR A 109 10.50 8.97 2.05
N LYS A 110 10.10 8.62 3.26
CA LYS A 110 8.74 8.18 3.56
C LYS A 110 7.95 9.38 4.08
N TYR A 111 6.95 9.80 3.31
CA TYR A 111 6.04 10.88 3.70
C TYR A 111 4.80 10.31 4.37
N THR A 112 4.33 11.01 5.38
CA THR A 112 3.02 10.80 5.97
C THR A 112 2.09 11.88 5.45
N LEU A 113 0.96 11.47 4.87
CA LEU A 113 0.00 12.35 4.23
C LEU A 113 -1.36 12.22 4.90
N ASP A 114 -2.10 13.30 4.97
CA ASP A 114 -3.53 13.29 5.23
C ASP A 114 -4.26 13.37 3.89
N CYS A 115 -4.98 12.32 3.53
CA CYS A 115 -5.76 12.22 2.31
C CYS A 115 -7.21 11.89 2.67
N MET A 116 -8.10 12.86 2.58
CA MET A 116 -9.53 12.66 2.86
C MET A 116 -9.82 12.07 4.24
N GLY A 117 -9.03 12.49 5.25
CA GLY A 117 -9.17 12.01 6.63
C GLY A 117 -8.44 10.70 6.94
N GLU A 118 -7.80 10.07 5.94
CA GLU A 118 -6.95 8.91 6.15
C GLU A 118 -5.48 9.28 6.17
N THR A 119 -4.73 8.57 7.01
CA THR A 119 -3.27 8.65 7.01
C THR A 119 -2.71 7.74 5.95
N ILE A 120 -2.07 8.32 4.95
CA ILE A 120 -1.47 7.61 3.80
C ILE A 120 0.05 7.78 3.86
N LYS A 121 0.78 6.70 3.59
CA LYS A 121 2.23 6.73 3.42
C LYS A 121 2.58 6.76 1.94
N TYR A 122 3.58 7.55 1.62
CA TYR A 122 4.12 7.66 0.27
C TYR A 122 5.65 7.58 0.33
N ILE A 123 6.25 6.76 -0.53
CA ILE A 123 7.69 6.62 -0.64
C ILE A 123 8.16 7.31 -1.91
N ASP A 124 9.06 8.28 -1.74
CA ASP A 124 9.70 8.99 -2.84
C ASP A 124 11.19 8.64 -2.87
N LYS A 125 11.65 8.13 -4.00
CA LYS A 125 13.07 7.84 -4.19
C LYS A 125 13.85 9.14 -4.24
N ASN A 126 14.95 9.20 -3.50
CA ASN A 126 15.80 10.37 -3.46
C ASN A 126 16.44 10.63 -4.85
N ASP A 127 16.05 11.74 -5.48
CA ASP A 127 16.64 12.21 -6.74
C ASP A 127 17.61 13.38 -6.55
N GLY A 128 17.77 13.85 -5.31
CA GLY A 128 18.61 14.99 -4.96
C GLY A 128 18.06 16.36 -5.38
N LEU A 129 16.85 16.39 -5.96
CA LEU A 129 16.31 17.61 -6.56
C LEU A 129 15.14 18.20 -5.79
N ARG A 130 14.24 17.35 -5.28
CA ARG A 130 13.02 17.81 -4.62
C ARG A 130 12.74 17.08 -3.32
N SER A 131 12.05 17.79 -2.44
CA SER A 131 11.46 17.22 -1.24
C SER A 131 10.22 18.02 -0.89
N TYR A 132 9.26 17.37 -0.25
CA TYR A 132 8.07 18.04 0.27
C TYR A 132 8.31 18.40 1.73
N LYS A 133 7.67 19.47 2.17
CA LYS A 133 7.74 19.98 3.55
C LYS A 133 6.40 19.74 4.23
N LYS A 134 6.43 19.60 5.54
CA LYS A 134 5.22 19.57 6.37
C LYS A 134 4.34 20.77 6.04
N GLY A 135 3.08 20.49 5.73
CA GLY A 135 2.09 21.49 5.33
C GLY A 135 1.92 21.64 3.81
N ASP A 136 2.81 21.08 3.00
CA ASP A 136 2.67 21.10 1.55
C ASP A 136 1.43 20.29 1.12
N PHE A 137 0.76 20.76 0.08
CA PHE A 137 -0.30 20.03 -0.60
C PHE A 137 0.28 19.34 -1.83
N ILE A 138 0.02 18.06 -1.96
CA ILE A 138 0.45 17.26 -3.09
C ILE A 138 -0.72 16.43 -3.64
N HIS A 139 -0.60 16.01 -4.88
CA HIS A 139 -1.51 15.03 -5.46
C HIS A 139 -0.86 13.66 -5.43
N LEU A 140 -1.58 12.68 -4.89
CA LEU A 140 -1.20 11.29 -4.92
C LEU A 140 -1.99 10.57 -5.99
N TYR A 141 -1.31 9.79 -6.82
CA TYR A 141 -1.92 9.07 -7.94
C TYR A 141 -1.91 7.57 -7.63
N ILE A 142 -3.08 6.94 -7.78
CA ILE A 142 -3.30 5.54 -7.44
C ILE A 142 -3.91 4.82 -8.64
N ASN A 143 -3.31 3.69 -9.01
CA ASN A 143 -3.89 2.80 -9.99
C ASN A 143 -5.01 1.99 -9.30
N PRO A 144 -6.27 2.08 -9.76
CA PRO A 144 -7.36 1.34 -9.15
C PRO A 144 -7.17 -0.18 -9.17
N HIS A 145 -6.40 -0.70 -10.13
CA HIS A 145 -6.07 -2.14 -10.20
C HIS A 145 -5.14 -2.60 -9.09
N ASP A 146 -4.44 -1.70 -8.43
CA ASP A 146 -3.59 -1.99 -7.27
C ASP A 146 -4.37 -1.99 -5.94
N ILE A 147 -5.63 -1.63 -5.95
CA ILE A 147 -6.48 -1.58 -4.77
C ILE A 147 -7.07 -2.97 -4.50
N MET A 148 -6.78 -3.49 -3.32
CA MET A 148 -7.36 -4.74 -2.82
C MET A 148 -8.55 -4.43 -1.91
N GLN A 149 -9.61 -5.22 -2.02
CA GLN A 149 -10.80 -5.13 -1.16
C GLN A 149 -11.21 -6.54 -0.75
N PHE A 150 -11.65 -6.70 0.48
CA PHE A 150 -11.95 -8.01 1.05
C PHE A 150 -13.38 -8.10 1.57
#